data_153142eda4629670d32485f35a2ee452
#
_entry.id   153142eda4629670d32485f35a2ee452
#
_cell.length_a   1.000
_cell.length_b   1.000
_cell.length_c   1.000
_cell.angle_alpha   90.00
_cell.angle_beta   90.00
_cell.angle_gamma   90.00
#
_symmetry.space_group_name_H-M   'P 1'
#
loop_
_entity.id
_entity.type
_entity.pdbx_description
1 polymer ?
#
loop_
_entity_poly.entity_id
_entity_poly.type
_entity_poly.pdbx_seq_one_letter_code
_entity_poly.pdbx_strand_id
1 'polypeptide(L)'
;MKAMTFQRLANSIVTRLILPGFLLLGIALPGVSAGQVAHRWISVPRISGHLGAADLGVVINTADPYSVEVGEYYVRKRGIPPEQVLRVELPVRNALSVAEFGALYAQIRDSMGPQVQALALVWTQPFAVGCNSITSAITLGLEPEACRNGCAVSRPSRYFNAPTARPFTDLGLRPSMLLASRSVESARALIDRGVASDGTLGKLGGPAANAVFVTTRDTARSVRSPLFPPAGRVSKLGVQVVLRQQGDSTPLRRVILYQTGVSREAAIDSQQWLPGALADHLTSYGGQLTNVQGQMSVLEWLESGATASYGTVSEPCNHLQKFPHPQVLLLNYVQGATALEAYWRSVAWPAQGVFVGEPLAAPFHPLNPP
;
A
#
# COMPACT_ATOMS: atom_id res chain seq x y z
N MET A 1 81.60 2.72 15.96
CA MET A 1 82.85 2.04 15.48
C MET A 1 82.57 1.73 14.00
N LYS A 2 83.44 2.37 13.17
CA LYS A 2 83.95 2.02 11.82
C LYS A 2 82.95 1.51 10.80
N ALA A 3 82.49 2.25 9.80
CA ALA A 3 83.16 2.78 8.64
C ALA A 3 83.88 1.67 7.80
N MET A 4 83.46 1.45 6.57
CA MET A 4 84.33 1.54 5.43
C MET A 4 83.63 1.41 4.09
N THR A 5 83.74 2.43 3.32
CA THR A 5 83.64 2.65 1.89
C THR A 5 84.43 1.69 1.05
N PHE A 6 84.01 1.28 -0.14
CA PHE A 6 84.89 1.20 -1.31
C PHE A 6 84.12 1.38 -2.62
N GLN A 7 84.62 2.29 -3.40
CA GLN A 7 84.28 2.76 -4.72
C GLN A 7 85.20 2.14 -5.77
N ARG A 8 84.73 1.83 -6.94
CA ARG A 8 85.43 1.97 -8.30
C ARG A 8 84.82 0.98 -9.28
N LEU A 9 84.48 1.34 -10.41
CA LEU A 9 84.87 1.98 -11.65
C LEU A 9 84.40 1.12 -12.84
N ALA A 10 83.55 1.65 -13.67
CA ALA A 10 83.52 1.76 -15.11
C ALA A 10 83.97 0.56 -16.00
N ASN A 11 83.11 0.16 -16.94
CA ASN A 11 83.39 0.38 -18.38
C ASN A 11 82.16 0.03 -19.26
N SER A 12 82.03 0.83 -20.26
CA SER A 12 81.00 0.86 -21.30
C SER A 12 81.11 -0.33 -22.27
N ILE A 13 79.96 -0.95 -22.60
CA ILE A 13 79.77 -1.57 -23.93
C ILE A 13 78.31 -1.23 -24.37
N VAL A 14 78.23 -0.46 -25.43
CA VAL A 14 77.01 -0.15 -26.16
C VAL A 14 76.64 -1.35 -27.02
N THR A 15 75.58 -2.03 -26.65
CA THR A 15 74.94 -3.01 -27.54
C THR A 15 73.52 -2.56 -27.82
N ARG A 16 73.27 -2.14 -29.03
CA ARG A 16 71.92 -1.83 -29.53
C ARG A 16 71.15 -3.11 -29.64
N LEU A 17 70.15 -3.27 -28.75
CA LEU A 17 69.04 -4.27 -28.91
C LEU A 17 67.86 -3.57 -29.47
N ILE A 18 67.44 -3.98 -30.67
CA ILE A 18 66.18 -3.62 -31.33
C ILE A 18 65.09 -4.40 -30.60
N LEU A 19 64.23 -3.71 -29.85
CA LEU A 19 62.96 -4.29 -29.31
C LEU A 19 61.92 -4.23 -30.42
N PRO A 20 61.23 -5.34 -30.71
CA PRO A 20 60.00 -5.29 -31.52
C PRO A 20 58.87 -4.64 -30.70
N GLY A 21 58.24 -3.63 -31.29
CA GLY A 21 57.05 -2.98 -30.69
C GLY A 21 55.93 -3.97 -30.55
N PHE A 22 55.56 -4.30 -29.30
CA PHE A 22 54.31 -4.96 -28.99
C PHE A 22 53.21 -3.91 -29.04
N LEU A 23 52.40 -3.96 -30.11
CA LEU A 23 51.14 -3.25 -30.21
C LEU A 23 50.17 -3.89 -29.20
N LEU A 24 49.99 -3.27 -28.03
CA LEU A 24 48.94 -3.64 -27.10
C LEU A 24 47.59 -3.27 -27.73
N LEU A 25 46.97 -4.22 -28.41
CA LEU A 25 45.56 -4.14 -28.77
C LEU A 25 44.74 -4.17 -27.47
N GLY A 26 44.28 -3.01 -27.00
CA GLY A 26 43.32 -2.91 -25.90
C GLY A 26 42.03 -3.57 -26.30
N ILE A 27 41.80 -4.80 -25.87
CA ILE A 27 40.49 -5.44 -25.93
C ILE A 27 39.61 -4.69 -24.95
N ALA A 28 38.79 -3.73 -25.43
CA ALA A 28 37.71 -3.16 -24.68
C ALA A 28 36.71 -4.29 -24.42
N LEU A 29 36.70 -4.82 -23.20
CA LEU A 29 35.64 -5.70 -22.74
C LEU A 29 34.31 -4.89 -22.82
N PRO A 30 33.29 -5.40 -23.50
CA PRO A 30 31.99 -4.74 -23.48
C PRO A 30 31.54 -4.67 -22.03
N GLY A 31 31.38 -3.44 -21.51
CA GLY A 31 30.82 -3.20 -20.20
C GLY A 31 29.48 -3.96 -20.11
N VAL A 32 29.37 -4.87 -19.15
CA VAL A 32 28.10 -5.50 -18.81
C VAL A 32 27.18 -4.37 -18.36
N SER A 33 26.39 -3.84 -19.29
CA SER A 33 25.29 -2.95 -19.00
C SER A 33 24.37 -3.74 -18.07
N ALA A 34 24.27 -3.31 -16.80
CA ALA A 34 23.28 -3.84 -15.88
C ALA A 34 21.92 -3.67 -16.58
N GLY A 35 21.36 -4.80 -17.05
CA GLY A 35 20.14 -4.80 -17.82
C GLY A 35 19.06 -4.11 -17.02
N GLN A 36 18.57 -2.97 -17.50
CA GLN A 36 17.40 -2.31 -16.94
C GLN A 36 16.26 -3.32 -17.01
N VAL A 37 15.66 -3.62 -15.85
CA VAL A 37 14.46 -4.46 -15.79
C VAL A 37 13.40 -3.82 -16.67
N ALA A 38 13.06 -4.48 -17.78
CA ALA A 38 12.02 -3.98 -18.67
C ALA A 38 10.65 -4.16 -18.01
N HIS A 39 10.12 -3.10 -17.43
CA HIS A 39 8.76 -3.10 -16.87
C HIS A 39 7.72 -3.35 -17.97
N ARG A 40 6.77 -4.25 -17.70
CA ARG A 40 5.69 -4.58 -18.62
C ARG A 40 4.34 -4.46 -17.91
N TRP A 41 3.30 -4.06 -18.63
CA TRP A 41 1.95 -4.09 -18.11
C TRP A 41 1.45 -5.53 -17.98
N ILE A 42 0.78 -5.80 -16.84
CA ILE A 42 -0.02 -7.01 -16.66
C ILE A 42 -1.44 -6.77 -17.14
N SER A 43 -2.18 -7.85 -17.35
CA SER A 43 -3.62 -7.79 -17.56
C SER A 43 -4.34 -8.05 -16.25
N VAL A 44 -5.39 -7.25 -15.96
CA VAL A 44 -6.30 -7.47 -14.85
C VAL A 44 -7.72 -7.66 -15.39
N PRO A 45 -8.59 -8.41 -14.71
CA PRO A 45 -9.99 -8.54 -15.09
C PRO A 45 -10.68 -7.18 -15.19
N ARG A 46 -11.61 -7.05 -16.13
CA ARG A 46 -12.49 -5.89 -16.17
C ARG A 46 -13.53 -6.02 -15.05
N ILE A 47 -13.65 -4.95 -14.25
CA ILE A 47 -14.66 -4.88 -13.22
C ILE A 47 -15.90 -4.17 -13.74
N SER A 48 -17.08 -4.61 -13.28
CA SER A 48 -18.36 -3.94 -13.54
C SER A 48 -18.97 -3.54 -12.21
N GLY A 49 -19.24 -2.24 -12.04
CA GLY A 49 -19.76 -1.68 -10.81
C GLY A 49 -18.65 -1.44 -9.75
N HIS A 50 -19.05 -0.92 -8.61
CA HIS A 50 -18.24 -0.64 -7.44
C HIS A 50 -19.12 -0.63 -6.19
N LEU A 51 -18.52 -0.68 -5.02
CA LEU A 51 -19.24 -0.57 -3.75
C LEU A 51 -19.74 0.87 -3.53
N GLY A 52 -20.97 0.99 -3.10
CA GLY A 52 -21.58 2.26 -2.70
C GLY A 52 -22.05 2.25 -1.25
N ALA A 53 -22.71 3.33 -0.82
CA ALA A 53 -23.27 3.45 0.53
C ALA A 53 -24.25 2.32 0.87
N ALA A 54 -25.05 1.87 -0.11
CA ALA A 54 -26.01 0.77 0.06
C ALA A 54 -25.36 -0.60 0.24
N ASP A 55 -24.05 -0.73 -0.06
CA ASP A 55 -23.29 -1.98 0.04
C ASP A 55 -22.38 -2.03 1.28
N LEU A 56 -22.26 -0.90 2.03
CA LEU A 56 -21.31 -0.76 3.12
C LEU A 56 -21.97 -0.84 4.50
N GLY A 57 -21.55 -1.80 5.31
CA GLY A 57 -21.85 -1.82 6.74
C GLY A 57 -20.86 -0.96 7.53
N VAL A 58 -21.34 -0.25 8.54
CA VAL A 58 -20.51 0.57 9.43
C VAL A 58 -20.56 -0.02 10.84
N VAL A 59 -19.39 -0.29 11.42
CA VAL A 59 -19.27 -0.82 12.79
C VAL A 59 -18.67 0.26 13.68
N ILE A 60 -19.38 0.65 14.71
CA ILE A 60 -19.03 1.71 15.66
C ILE A 60 -18.77 1.09 17.03
N ASN A 61 -17.59 1.36 17.62
CA ASN A 61 -17.26 0.97 18.99
C ASN A 61 -17.80 2.00 19.99
N THR A 62 -18.81 1.64 20.76
CA THR A 62 -19.45 2.55 21.73
C THR A 62 -18.59 2.85 22.96
N ALA A 63 -17.56 2.04 23.25
CA ALA A 63 -16.61 2.30 24.32
C ALA A 63 -15.52 3.33 23.93
N ASP A 64 -15.46 3.74 22.65
CA ASP A 64 -14.48 4.69 22.13
C ASP A 64 -15.18 5.98 21.66
N PRO A 65 -15.02 7.12 22.35
CA PRO A 65 -15.61 8.39 21.93
C PRO A 65 -15.21 8.81 20.49
N TYR A 66 -13.97 8.51 20.08
CA TYR A 66 -13.54 8.72 18.70
C TYR A 66 -14.43 7.95 17.72
N SER A 67 -14.66 6.67 17.99
CA SER A 67 -15.46 5.81 17.13
C SER A 67 -16.91 6.28 16.98
N VAL A 68 -17.50 6.73 18.08
CA VAL A 68 -18.88 7.24 18.08
C VAL A 68 -18.97 8.51 17.23
N GLU A 69 -18.12 9.49 17.49
CA GLU A 69 -18.18 10.80 16.81
C GLU A 69 -17.85 10.69 15.32
N VAL A 70 -16.80 9.96 14.97
CA VAL A 70 -16.37 9.74 13.59
C VAL A 70 -17.36 8.89 12.83
N GLY A 71 -17.91 7.85 13.49
CA GLY A 71 -18.90 6.96 12.88
C GLY A 71 -20.20 7.68 12.53
N GLU A 72 -20.72 8.50 13.43
CA GLU A 72 -21.90 9.31 13.14
C GLU A 72 -21.65 10.35 12.04
N TYR A 73 -20.47 10.94 12.01
CA TYR A 73 -20.07 11.84 10.93
C TYR A 73 -20.01 11.11 9.59
N TYR A 74 -19.41 9.92 9.55
CA TYR A 74 -19.26 9.12 8.33
C TYR A 74 -20.61 8.66 7.78
N VAL A 75 -21.49 8.15 8.65
CA VAL A 75 -22.86 7.72 8.30
C VAL A 75 -23.61 8.85 7.62
N ARG A 76 -23.58 10.06 8.21
CA ARG A 76 -24.24 11.24 7.61
C ARG A 76 -23.60 11.66 6.28
N LYS A 77 -22.28 11.70 6.19
CA LYS A 77 -21.53 12.18 4.99
C LYS A 77 -21.70 11.26 3.80
N ARG A 78 -21.75 9.94 4.03
CA ARG A 78 -21.90 8.92 2.99
C ARG A 78 -23.35 8.51 2.75
N GLY A 79 -24.29 8.93 3.59
CA GLY A 79 -25.68 8.53 3.50
C GLY A 79 -25.88 7.03 3.73
N ILE A 80 -25.14 6.45 4.69
CA ILE A 80 -25.26 5.02 5.02
C ILE A 80 -26.63 4.73 5.61
N PRO A 81 -27.35 3.72 5.11
CA PRO A 81 -28.64 3.32 5.67
C PRO A 81 -28.53 2.94 7.16
N PRO A 82 -29.45 3.38 8.03
CA PRO A 82 -29.36 3.11 9.47
C PRO A 82 -29.31 1.62 9.82
N GLU A 83 -29.97 0.77 9.07
CA GLU A 83 -29.95 -0.69 9.22
C GLU A 83 -28.61 -1.35 8.92
N GLN A 84 -27.68 -0.62 8.33
CA GLN A 84 -26.33 -1.07 8.06
C GLN A 84 -25.31 -0.56 9.12
N VAL A 85 -25.80 0.06 10.20
CA VAL A 85 -24.96 0.56 11.29
C VAL A 85 -25.05 -0.38 12.49
N LEU A 86 -23.94 -1.05 12.81
CA LEU A 86 -23.81 -1.90 13.99
C LEU A 86 -23.02 -1.16 15.07
N ARG A 87 -23.58 -1.13 16.30
CA ARG A 87 -22.88 -0.62 17.48
C ARG A 87 -22.41 -1.80 18.33
N VAL A 88 -21.13 -1.82 18.68
CA VAL A 88 -20.47 -2.86 19.48
C VAL A 88 -19.72 -2.21 20.64
N GLU A 89 -19.42 -2.97 21.67
CA GLU A 89 -18.57 -2.53 22.76
C GLU A 89 -17.26 -3.33 22.77
N LEU A 90 -16.14 -2.68 22.47
CA LEU A 90 -14.82 -3.30 22.35
C LEU A 90 -13.82 -2.57 23.25
N PRO A 91 -12.85 -3.31 23.85
CA PRO A 91 -11.78 -2.66 24.60
C PRO A 91 -10.90 -1.82 23.66
N VAL A 92 -10.57 -0.60 24.10
CA VAL A 92 -9.70 0.33 23.38
C VAL A 92 -8.24 -0.01 23.70
N ARG A 93 -7.70 -0.95 22.96
CA ARG A 93 -6.29 -1.40 23.02
C ARG A 93 -5.86 -1.98 21.67
N ASN A 94 -4.56 -2.23 21.50
CA ASN A 94 -4.00 -2.60 20.20
C ASN A 94 -4.58 -3.88 19.60
N ALA A 95 -4.86 -4.90 20.43
CA ALA A 95 -5.31 -6.19 19.93
C ALA A 95 -6.43 -6.77 20.78
N LEU A 96 -7.38 -7.46 20.14
CA LEU A 96 -8.36 -8.33 20.80
C LEU A 96 -7.75 -9.70 21.11
N SER A 97 -8.27 -10.32 22.16
CA SER A 97 -8.14 -11.77 22.34
C SER A 97 -8.98 -12.53 21.31
N VAL A 98 -8.71 -13.81 21.11
CA VAL A 98 -9.48 -14.68 20.21
C VAL A 98 -10.96 -14.75 20.64
N ALA A 99 -11.24 -14.76 21.95
CA ALA A 99 -12.60 -14.81 22.48
C ALA A 99 -13.37 -13.52 22.19
N GLU A 100 -12.77 -12.35 22.43
CA GLU A 100 -13.38 -11.04 22.13
C GLU A 100 -13.62 -10.88 20.62
N PHE A 101 -12.66 -11.32 19.81
CA PHE A 101 -12.84 -11.35 18.35
C PHE A 101 -14.00 -12.28 17.94
N GLY A 102 -14.11 -13.46 18.54
CA GLY A 102 -15.21 -14.39 18.27
C GLY A 102 -16.59 -13.75 18.55
N ALA A 103 -16.71 -13.01 19.66
CA ALA A 103 -17.94 -12.28 19.99
C ALA A 103 -18.26 -11.16 18.98
N LEU A 104 -17.25 -10.36 18.59
CA LEU A 104 -17.40 -9.32 17.56
C LEU A 104 -17.83 -9.92 16.21
N TYR A 105 -17.14 -11.00 15.79
CA TYR A 105 -17.42 -11.65 14.51
C TYR A 105 -18.85 -12.21 14.46
N ALA A 106 -19.32 -12.80 15.56
CA ALA A 106 -20.71 -13.29 15.66
C ALA A 106 -21.71 -12.13 15.54
N GLN A 107 -21.49 -11.01 16.24
CA GLN A 107 -22.37 -9.83 16.13
C GLN A 107 -22.44 -9.29 14.70
N ILE A 108 -21.30 -9.17 14.02
CA ILE A 108 -21.25 -8.70 12.62
C ILE A 108 -22.00 -9.67 11.70
N ARG A 109 -21.76 -10.97 11.82
CA ARG A 109 -22.42 -12.01 11.01
C ARG A 109 -23.93 -11.99 11.17
N ASP A 110 -24.41 -11.85 12.41
CA ASP A 110 -25.83 -11.98 12.76
C ASP A 110 -26.61 -10.68 12.48
N SER A 111 -25.94 -9.52 12.46
CA SER A 111 -26.55 -8.20 12.26
C SER A 111 -26.47 -7.69 10.81
N MET A 112 -25.43 -8.06 10.06
CA MET A 112 -25.23 -7.55 8.71
C MET A 112 -25.95 -8.41 7.68
N GLY A 113 -26.98 -7.83 7.04
CA GLY A 113 -27.76 -8.48 6.00
C GLY A 113 -26.95 -8.80 4.73
N PRO A 114 -27.55 -9.58 3.81
CA PRO A 114 -26.87 -10.03 2.59
C PRO A 114 -26.54 -8.90 1.59
N GLN A 115 -27.20 -7.75 1.70
CA GLN A 115 -26.90 -6.55 0.90
C GLN A 115 -25.54 -5.96 1.26
N VAL A 116 -25.07 -6.10 2.51
CA VAL A 116 -23.80 -5.56 2.98
C VAL A 116 -22.63 -6.37 2.39
N GLN A 117 -21.91 -5.76 1.46
CA GLN A 117 -20.81 -6.38 0.72
C GLN A 117 -19.45 -6.13 1.36
N ALA A 118 -19.30 -5.03 2.12
CA ALA A 118 -18.05 -4.62 2.76
C ALA A 118 -18.30 -3.91 4.09
N LEU A 119 -17.26 -3.69 4.88
CA LEU A 119 -17.38 -3.08 6.22
C LEU A 119 -16.39 -1.91 6.40
N ALA A 120 -16.88 -0.81 6.95
CA ALA A 120 -16.08 0.23 7.58
C ALA A 120 -16.03 -0.01 9.09
N LEU A 121 -14.84 -0.21 9.64
CA LEU A 121 -14.60 -0.36 11.07
C LEU A 121 -14.12 0.99 11.59
N VAL A 122 -14.97 1.69 12.38
CA VAL A 122 -14.69 3.09 12.71
C VAL A 122 -13.95 3.19 14.04
N TRP A 123 -12.67 2.90 14.05
CA TRP A 123 -11.79 3.06 15.20
C TRP A 123 -10.31 2.96 14.81
N THR A 124 -9.44 3.43 15.69
CA THR A 124 -7.99 3.24 15.55
C THR A 124 -7.50 2.00 16.31
N GLN A 125 -8.16 1.66 17.41
CA GLN A 125 -7.92 0.47 18.23
C GLN A 125 -9.24 -0.25 18.51
N PRO A 126 -9.24 -1.60 18.45
CA PRO A 126 -8.14 -2.53 18.13
C PRO A 126 -7.84 -2.63 16.63
N PHE A 127 -6.55 -2.76 16.28
CA PHE A 127 -6.13 -2.97 14.88
C PHE A 127 -5.67 -4.42 14.60
N ALA A 128 -5.58 -5.26 15.63
CA ALA A 128 -5.08 -6.64 15.52
C ALA A 128 -5.91 -7.65 16.35
N VAL A 129 -5.73 -8.93 15.99
CA VAL A 129 -6.14 -10.10 16.79
C VAL A 129 -4.93 -11.04 16.82
N GLY A 130 -4.15 -11.01 17.92
CA GLY A 130 -2.83 -11.62 17.91
C GLY A 130 -1.94 -10.98 16.86
N CYS A 131 -1.41 -11.78 15.93
CA CYS A 131 -0.60 -11.30 14.79
C CYS A 131 -1.42 -11.09 13.49
N ASN A 132 -2.70 -11.42 13.48
CA ASN A 132 -3.57 -11.10 12.37
C ASN A 132 -4.03 -9.64 12.47
N SER A 133 -4.21 -8.96 11.35
CA SER A 133 -4.92 -7.70 11.36
C SER A 133 -6.41 -7.91 11.64
N ILE A 134 -7.05 -6.94 12.28
CA ILE A 134 -8.50 -6.98 12.54
C ILE A 134 -9.30 -7.04 11.22
N THR A 135 -8.86 -6.29 10.20
CA THR A 135 -9.53 -6.25 8.90
C THR A 135 -9.47 -7.60 8.19
N SER A 136 -8.31 -8.25 8.21
CA SER A 136 -8.18 -9.57 7.58
C SER A 136 -8.87 -10.67 8.40
N ALA A 137 -8.83 -10.60 9.72
CA ALA A 137 -9.53 -11.55 10.59
C ALA A 137 -11.04 -11.52 10.37
N ILE A 138 -11.64 -10.33 10.28
CA ILE A 138 -13.09 -10.17 10.01
C ILE A 138 -13.43 -10.69 8.61
N THR A 139 -12.60 -10.44 7.61
CA THR A 139 -12.89 -10.80 6.21
C THR A 139 -12.66 -12.28 5.90
N LEU A 140 -11.57 -12.86 6.41
CA LEU A 140 -11.09 -14.21 6.04
C LEU A 140 -11.13 -15.22 7.19
N GLY A 141 -11.36 -14.76 8.42
CA GLY A 141 -11.15 -15.52 9.65
C GLY A 141 -9.69 -15.46 10.11
N LEU A 142 -9.46 -15.98 11.31
CA LEU A 142 -8.12 -16.05 11.91
C LEU A 142 -7.22 -17.04 11.17
N GLU A 143 -5.95 -16.71 11.14
CA GLU A 143 -4.86 -17.53 10.60
C GLU A 143 -3.77 -17.70 11.66
N PRO A 144 -3.91 -18.71 12.55
CA PRO A 144 -2.99 -18.91 13.68
C PRO A 144 -1.54 -19.16 13.24
N GLU A 145 -1.33 -19.70 12.04
CA GLU A 145 0.02 -19.94 11.52
C GLU A 145 0.82 -18.64 11.36
N ALA A 146 0.17 -17.53 11.01
CA ALA A 146 0.81 -16.21 10.92
C ALA A 146 1.43 -15.78 12.27
N CYS A 147 0.95 -16.33 13.40
CA CYS A 147 1.49 -16.03 14.72
C CYS A 147 2.66 -16.96 15.09
N ARG A 148 2.68 -18.19 14.61
CA ARG A 148 3.78 -19.14 14.86
C ARG A 148 4.99 -18.84 13.97
N ASN A 149 4.74 -18.47 12.76
CA ASN A 149 5.76 -18.10 11.79
C ASN A 149 5.24 -16.96 10.89
N GLY A 150 5.66 -15.73 11.17
CA GLY A 150 5.29 -14.56 10.39
C GLY A 150 5.67 -14.66 8.90
N CYS A 151 6.69 -15.45 8.58
CA CYS A 151 7.11 -15.71 7.20
C CYS A 151 6.32 -16.82 6.50
N ALA A 152 5.41 -17.54 7.20
CA ALA A 152 4.63 -18.60 6.58
C ALA A 152 3.76 -18.09 5.44
N VAL A 153 3.46 -18.98 4.50
CA VAL A 153 2.46 -18.75 3.46
C VAL A 153 1.09 -18.60 4.13
N SER A 154 0.42 -17.50 3.82
CA SER A 154 -0.93 -17.23 4.30
C SER A 154 -1.97 -17.76 3.32
N ARG A 155 -3.21 -17.95 3.79
CA ARG A 155 -4.34 -18.33 2.95
C ARG A 155 -4.55 -17.29 1.86
N PRO A 156 -4.61 -17.71 0.56
CA PRO A 156 -4.90 -16.78 -0.51
C PRO A 156 -6.31 -16.19 -0.40
N SER A 157 -6.42 -14.89 -0.58
CA SER A 157 -7.71 -14.22 -0.67
C SER A 157 -8.36 -14.49 -2.03
N ARG A 158 -9.57 -15.03 -2.04
CA ARG A 158 -10.35 -15.20 -3.28
C ARG A 158 -10.76 -13.87 -3.91
N TYR A 159 -10.63 -12.76 -3.17
CA TYR A 159 -10.88 -11.43 -3.71
C TYR A 159 -9.66 -10.83 -4.44
N PHE A 160 -8.47 -11.44 -4.28
CA PHE A 160 -7.28 -11.01 -5.02
C PHE A 160 -7.53 -11.06 -6.54
N ASN A 161 -7.39 -9.91 -7.19
CA ASN A 161 -7.60 -9.74 -8.63
C ASN A 161 -8.95 -10.30 -9.16
N ALA A 162 -9.98 -10.37 -8.33
CA ALA A 162 -11.30 -10.85 -8.70
C ALA A 162 -12.12 -9.74 -9.40
N PRO A 163 -12.94 -10.05 -10.40
CA PRO A 163 -13.71 -9.05 -11.15
C PRO A 163 -14.96 -8.56 -10.42
N THR A 164 -15.41 -9.25 -9.38
CA THR A 164 -16.71 -8.96 -8.76
C THR A 164 -16.72 -7.67 -7.93
N ALA A 165 -17.77 -6.88 -8.08
CA ALA A 165 -18.11 -5.75 -7.18
C ALA A 165 -19.02 -6.18 -6.01
N ARG A 166 -19.38 -7.47 -5.90
CA ARG A 166 -20.26 -8.01 -4.85
C ARG A 166 -19.54 -9.14 -4.09
N PRO A 167 -18.48 -8.82 -3.34
CA PRO A 167 -17.60 -9.83 -2.75
C PRO A 167 -18.31 -10.73 -1.71
N PHE A 168 -19.32 -10.22 -1.00
CA PHE A 168 -20.06 -11.08 -0.09
C PHE A 168 -20.99 -12.03 -0.84
N THR A 169 -21.74 -11.53 -1.79
CA THR A 169 -22.68 -12.36 -2.58
C THR A 169 -21.96 -13.46 -3.36
N ASP A 170 -20.84 -13.13 -4.00
CA ASP A 170 -20.17 -14.04 -4.95
C ASP A 170 -19.09 -14.89 -4.29
N LEU A 171 -18.45 -14.40 -3.23
CA LEU A 171 -17.31 -15.05 -2.60
C LEU A 171 -17.51 -15.39 -1.13
N GLY A 172 -18.60 -14.92 -0.51
CA GLY A 172 -18.84 -15.03 0.93
C GLY A 172 -17.87 -14.19 1.77
N LEU A 173 -17.26 -13.14 1.19
CA LEU A 173 -16.27 -12.30 1.84
C LEU A 173 -16.81 -10.88 2.02
N ARG A 174 -16.72 -10.34 3.25
CA ARG A 174 -16.95 -8.91 3.53
C ARG A 174 -15.61 -8.23 3.76
N PRO A 175 -14.94 -7.74 2.70
CA PRO A 175 -13.69 -7.00 2.88
C PRO A 175 -13.93 -5.81 3.80
N SER A 176 -13.02 -5.58 4.73
CA SER A 176 -13.17 -4.54 5.72
C SER A 176 -11.97 -3.57 5.73
N MET A 177 -12.23 -2.32 6.11
CA MET A 177 -11.22 -1.27 6.21
C MET A 177 -11.45 -0.47 7.50
N LEU A 178 -10.35 -0.14 8.20
CA LEU A 178 -10.38 0.75 9.35
C LEU A 178 -10.51 2.20 8.89
N LEU A 179 -11.52 2.88 9.35
CA LEU A 179 -11.62 4.35 9.27
C LEU A 179 -10.92 4.93 10.50
N ALA A 180 -9.60 4.90 10.48
CA ALA A 180 -8.72 5.25 11.58
C ALA A 180 -7.92 6.51 11.29
N SER A 181 -7.71 7.32 12.33
CA SER A 181 -6.86 8.52 12.30
C SER A 181 -6.33 8.81 13.70
N ARG A 182 -5.49 9.83 13.85
CA ARG A 182 -4.91 10.22 15.14
C ARG A 182 -5.85 11.08 15.99
N SER A 183 -6.80 11.77 15.35
CA SER A 183 -7.81 12.57 16.01
C SER A 183 -9.13 12.59 15.24
N VAL A 184 -10.19 13.06 15.88
CA VAL A 184 -11.48 13.25 15.23
C VAL A 184 -11.39 14.24 14.07
N GLU A 185 -10.64 15.32 14.23
CA GLU A 185 -10.44 16.35 13.19
C GLU A 185 -9.76 15.76 11.97
N SER A 186 -8.67 15.01 12.17
CA SER A 186 -7.97 14.30 11.08
C SER A 186 -8.88 13.29 10.38
N ALA A 187 -9.71 12.56 11.15
CA ALA A 187 -10.68 11.61 10.60
C ALA A 187 -11.76 12.30 9.77
N ARG A 188 -12.30 13.43 10.23
CA ARG A 188 -13.25 14.24 9.45
C ARG A 188 -12.63 14.75 8.16
N ALA A 189 -11.40 15.28 8.21
CA ALA A 189 -10.67 15.70 7.02
C ALA A 189 -10.42 14.54 6.04
N LEU A 190 -10.11 13.34 6.55
CA LEU A 190 -9.98 12.12 5.76
C LEU A 190 -11.30 11.76 5.04
N ILE A 191 -12.43 11.78 5.77
CA ILE A 191 -13.75 11.52 5.22
C ILE A 191 -14.11 12.55 4.15
N ASP A 192 -13.94 13.83 4.44
CA ASP A 192 -14.32 14.94 3.54
C ASP A 192 -13.52 14.87 2.22
N ARG A 193 -12.22 14.58 2.26
CA ARG A 193 -11.44 14.42 1.01
C ARG A 193 -11.77 13.13 0.26
N GLY A 194 -12.16 12.04 0.96
CA GLY A 194 -12.66 10.83 0.34
C GLY A 194 -13.95 11.09 -0.43
N VAL A 195 -14.93 11.72 0.21
CA VAL A 195 -16.20 12.13 -0.43
C VAL A 195 -15.96 13.10 -1.59
N ALA A 196 -15.08 14.10 -1.40
CA ALA A 196 -14.76 15.08 -2.44
C ALA A 196 -14.02 14.47 -3.64
N SER A 197 -13.48 13.27 -3.51
CA SER A 197 -12.75 12.61 -4.59
C SER A 197 -13.64 11.98 -5.66
N ASP A 198 -14.85 11.58 -5.30
CA ASP A 198 -15.70 10.72 -6.13
C ASP A 198 -15.95 11.33 -7.51
N GLY A 199 -15.64 10.57 -8.57
CA GLY A 199 -15.87 10.93 -9.96
C GLY A 199 -15.05 12.14 -10.47
N THR A 200 -14.01 12.57 -9.76
CA THR A 200 -13.22 13.77 -10.14
C THR A 200 -12.16 13.51 -11.18
N LEU A 201 -11.76 12.25 -11.38
CA LEU A 201 -10.69 11.84 -12.29
C LEU A 201 -11.19 10.99 -13.45
N GLY A 202 -10.29 10.65 -14.36
CA GLY A 202 -10.60 9.76 -15.51
C GLY A 202 -11.33 10.44 -16.68
N LYS A 203 -11.61 11.75 -16.58
CA LYS A 203 -12.27 12.50 -17.68
C LYS A 203 -11.32 12.67 -18.85
N LEU A 204 -11.81 12.38 -20.07
CA LEU A 204 -11.05 12.60 -21.31
C LEU A 204 -10.62 14.07 -21.42
N GLY A 205 -9.37 14.29 -21.78
CA GLY A 205 -8.80 15.64 -21.92
C GLY A 205 -8.40 16.31 -20.62
N GLY A 206 -8.71 15.73 -19.46
CA GLY A 206 -8.29 16.23 -18.17
C GLY A 206 -6.78 16.08 -17.91
N PRO A 207 -6.22 16.84 -16.96
CA PRO A 207 -4.82 16.71 -16.57
C PRO A 207 -4.59 15.34 -15.90
N ALA A 208 -3.52 14.63 -16.31
CA ALA A 208 -3.19 13.33 -15.76
C ALA A 208 -2.89 13.41 -14.25
N ALA A 209 -3.28 12.37 -13.53
CA ALA A 209 -2.87 12.14 -12.15
C ALA A 209 -1.57 11.32 -12.11
N ASN A 210 -0.67 11.59 -11.16
CA ASN A 210 0.60 10.90 -11.04
C ASN A 210 0.50 9.66 -10.17
N ALA A 211 0.83 8.50 -10.73
CA ALA A 211 1.07 7.26 -10.00
C ALA A 211 2.58 7.06 -9.83
N VAL A 212 3.06 7.17 -8.60
CA VAL A 212 4.49 7.25 -8.25
C VAL A 212 4.95 5.94 -7.65
N PHE A 213 6.06 5.40 -8.16
CA PHE A 213 6.66 4.17 -7.67
C PHE A 213 8.15 4.42 -7.40
N VAL A 214 8.59 4.19 -6.17
CA VAL A 214 9.94 4.52 -5.72
C VAL A 214 10.75 3.26 -5.47
N THR A 215 11.82 3.08 -6.23
CA THR A 215 12.85 2.07 -5.95
C THR A 215 13.81 2.61 -4.90
N THR A 216 14.10 1.82 -3.89
CA THR A 216 14.96 2.23 -2.78
C THR A 216 16.22 1.39 -2.68
N ARG A 217 17.19 1.86 -1.88
CA ARG A 217 18.44 1.12 -1.60
C ARG A 217 18.23 0.00 -0.57
N ASP A 218 17.11 0.00 0.14
CA ASP A 218 16.73 -1.07 1.04
C ASP A 218 16.23 -2.28 0.23
N THR A 219 17.14 -3.19 -0.09
CA THR A 219 16.85 -4.35 -0.95
C THR A 219 15.77 -5.26 -0.38
N ALA A 220 15.66 -5.37 0.95
CA ALA A 220 14.65 -6.17 1.61
C ALA A 220 13.24 -5.58 1.47
N ARG A 221 13.14 -4.24 1.43
CA ARG A 221 11.85 -3.53 1.30
C ARG A 221 11.52 -3.13 -0.13
N SER A 222 12.52 -3.05 -1.02
CA SER A 222 12.34 -2.67 -2.43
C SER A 222 11.96 -3.83 -3.36
N VAL A 223 11.61 -5.00 -2.79
CA VAL A 223 11.30 -6.23 -3.55
C VAL A 223 10.15 -6.09 -4.53
N ARG A 224 9.27 -5.08 -4.36
CA ARG A 224 8.16 -4.79 -5.30
C ARG A 224 8.62 -4.08 -6.59
N SER A 225 9.83 -3.52 -6.64
CA SER A 225 10.27 -2.70 -7.78
C SER A 225 10.20 -3.41 -9.15
N PRO A 226 10.46 -4.71 -9.29
CA PRO A 226 10.26 -5.41 -10.57
C PRO A 226 8.80 -5.49 -11.03
N LEU A 227 7.84 -5.29 -10.13
CA LEU A 227 6.41 -5.31 -10.42
C LEU A 227 5.84 -3.93 -10.78
N PHE A 228 6.65 -2.86 -10.74
CA PHE A 228 6.18 -1.53 -11.10
C PHE A 228 5.75 -1.48 -12.57
N PRO A 229 4.72 -0.67 -12.91
CA PRO A 229 4.32 -0.49 -14.30
C PRO A 229 5.39 0.26 -15.10
N PRO A 230 5.39 0.17 -16.44
CA PRO A 230 6.23 1.00 -17.30
C PRO A 230 5.98 2.49 -17.06
N ALA A 231 7.06 3.29 -17.01
CA ALA A 231 6.97 4.74 -16.92
C ALA A 231 6.29 5.33 -18.17
N GLY A 232 5.56 6.43 -17.98
CA GLY A 232 4.98 7.15 -19.09
C GLY A 232 3.50 7.49 -18.89
N ARG A 233 2.97 8.25 -19.83
CA ARG A 233 1.56 8.67 -19.81
C ARG A 233 0.66 7.57 -20.38
N VAL A 234 -0.37 7.22 -19.61
CA VAL A 234 -1.42 6.29 -20.05
C VAL A 234 -2.71 7.09 -20.25
N SER A 235 -2.80 7.73 -21.42
CA SER A 235 -3.86 8.74 -21.71
C SER A 235 -5.27 8.17 -21.54
N LYS A 236 -5.51 6.91 -21.93
CA LYS A 236 -6.82 6.24 -21.79
C LYS A 236 -7.25 6.05 -20.34
N LEU A 237 -6.30 6.05 -19.39
CA LEU A 237 -6.56 5.89 -17.96
C LEU A 237 -6.47 7.21 -17.19
N GLY A 238 -6.07 8.31 -17.84
CA GLY A 238 -5.90 9.62 -17.21
C GLY A 238 -4.77 9.67 -16.19
N VAL A 239 -3.76 8.79 -16.30
CA VAL A 239 -2.64 8.71 -15.36
C VAL A 239 -1.29 8.84 -16.06
N GLN A 240 -0.31 9.35 -15.30
CA GLN A 240 1.11 9.37 -15.60
C GLN A 240 1.81 8.47 -14.61
N VAL A 241 2.48 7.42 -15.08
CA VAL A 241 3.35 6.58 -14.25
C VAL A 241 4.71 7.27 -14.11
N VAL A 242 5.13 7.48 -12.88
CA VAL A 242 6.41 8.09 -12.52
C VAL A 242 7.24 7.09 -11.73
N LEU A 243 8.35 6.64 -12.30
CA LEU A 243 9.34 5.82 -11.59
C LEU A 243 10.41 6.72 -11.00
N ARG A 244 10.73 6.53 -9.71
CA ARG A 244 11.72 7.30 -8.97
C ARG A 244 12.74 6.42 -8.28
N GLN A 245 13.88 7.01 -7.99
CA GLN A 245 14.87 6.44 -7.08
C GLN A 245 14.78 7.13 -5.72
N GLN A 246 15.11 6.40 -4.66
CA GLN A 246 15.21 6.97 -3.31
C GLN A 246 16.15 8.18 -3.30
N GLY A 247 15.70 9.26 -2.64
CA GLY A 247 16.43 10.53 -2.56
C GLY A 247 16.03 11.55 -3.63
N ASP A 248 15.20 11.18 -4.62
CA ASP A 248 14.57 12.17 -5.49
C ASP A 248 13.44 12.86 -4.72
N SER A 249 13.76 14.02 -4.16
CA SER A 249 12.85 14.87 -3.38
C SER A 249 12.11 15.90 -4.23
N THR A 250 12.23 15.85 -5.56
CA THR A 250 11.50 16.78 -6.43
C THR A 250 10.01 16.70 -6.16
N PRO A 251 9.34 17.80 -5.74
CA PRO A 251 7.93 17.77 -5.42
C PRO A 251 7.08 17.32 -6.61
N LEU A 252 6.15 16.41 -6.37
CA LEU A 252 5.17 16.00 -7.37
C LEU A 252 3.80 16.56 -7.02
N ARG A 253 3.15 17.11 -8.04
CA ARG A 253 1.77 17.57 -7.96
C ARG A 253 0.82 16.48 -8.42
N ARG A 254 -0.43 16.56 -8.00
CA ARG A 254 -1.50 15.67 -8.45
C ARG A 254 -1.17 14.18 -8.25
N VAL A 255 -0.64 13.84 -7.07
CA VAL A 255 -0.30 12.45 -6.73
C VAL A 255 -1.58 11.70 -6.37
N ILE A 256 -1.88 10.62 -7.08
CA ILE A 256 -3.03 9.73 -6.82
C ILE A 256 -2.63 8.36 -6.26
N LEU A 257 -1.40 7.95 -6.52
CA LEU A 257 -0.83 6.73 -5.98
C LEU A 257 0.65 6.96 -5.66
N TYR A 258 1.10 6.49 -4.49
CA TYR A 258 2.50 6.49 -4.10
C TYR A 258 2.87 5.18 -3.44
N GLN A 259 3.84 4.44 -4.00
CA GLN A 259 4.34 3.20 -3.41
C GLN A 259 5.86 3.20 -3.29
N THR A 260 6.35 2.80 -2.14
CA THR A 260 7.79 2.71 -1.84
C THR A 260 8.11 1.48 -1.00
N GLY A 261 9.38 1.25 -0.74
CA GLY A 261 9.86 0.17 0.13
C GLY A 261 10.92 0.71 1.10
N VAL A 262 10.50 1.30 2.22
CA VAL A 262 11.36 1.88 3.26
C VAL A 262 10.74 1.69 4.63
N SER A 263 11.54 1.78 5.69
CA SER A 263 11.00 1.84 7.04
C SER A 263 10.31 3.16 7.36
N ARG A 264 10.76 4.27 6.75
CA ARG A 264 10.18 5.61 6.85
C ARG A 264 10.42 6.39 5.55
N GLU A 265 9.36 7.00 5.02
CA GLU A 265 9.44 7.87 3.85
C GLU A 265 9.75 9.31 4.28
N ALA A 266 10.90 9.82 3.82
CA ALA A 266 11.35 11.17 4.18
C ALA A 266 10.66 12.28 3.35
N ALA A 267 10.17 11.94 2.14
CA ALA A 267 9.59 12.91 1.22
C ALA A 267 8.06 13.00 1.34
N ILE A 268 7.48 12.52 2.42
CA ILE A 268 6.03 12.42 2.59
C ILE A 268 5.33 13.79 2.48
N ASP A 269 5.91 14.84 3.08
CA ASP A 269 5.34 16.18 3.13
C ASP A 269 5.57 16.99 1.83
N SER A 270 6.40 16.50 0.92
CA SER A 270 6.69 17.15 -0.36
C SER A 270 5.66 16.83 -1.45
N GLN A 271 4.76 15.89 -1.21
CA GLN A 271 3.80 15.44 -2.20
C GLN A 271 2.51 16.30 -2.14
N GLN A 272 2.02 16.70 -3.31
CA GLN A 272 0.71 17.34 -3.42
C GLN A 272 -0.34 16.31 -3.83
N TRP A 273 -1.02 15.80 -2.81
CA TRP A 273 -2.01 14.75 -2.95
C TRP A 273 -3.28 15.23 -3.67
N LEU A 274 -3.84 14.36 -4.51
CA LEU A 274 -5.22 14.51 -4.95
C LEU A 274 -6.16 13.89 -3.89
N PRO A 275 -7.38 14.42 -3.71
CA PRO A 275 -8.43 13.70 -3.00
C PRO A 275 -8.60 12.30 -3.60
N GLY A 276 -8.73 11.29 -2.75
CA GLY A 276 -8.77 9.89 -3.16
C GLY A 276 -7.38 9.24 -3.33
N ALA A 277 -6.27 9.91 -3.03
CA ALA A 277 -4.94 9.33 -3.20
C ALA A 277 -4.69 8.11 -2.31
N LEU A 278 -4.02 7.11 -2.86
CA LEU A 278 -3.58 5.91 -2.18
C LEU A 278 -2.07 5.97 -1.95
N ALA A 279 -1.61 5.59 -0.75
CA ALA A 279 -0.17 5.55 -0.47
C ALA A 279 0.17 4.41 0.47
N ASP A 280 1.24 3.67 0.17
CA ASP A 280 1.75 2.63 1.07
C ASP A 280 3.26 2.43 0.94
N HIS A 281 3.86 1.88 1.98
CA HIS A 281 5.25 1.48 2.00
C HIS A 281 5.39 0.05 2.50
N LEU A 282 6.27 -0.71 1.87
CA LEU A 282 6.59 -2.05 2.31
C LEU A 282 7.52 -1.95 3.52
N THR A 283 7.00 -2.31 4.69
CA THR A 283 7.75 -2.44 5.95
C THR A 283 7.00 -3.38 6.90
N SER A 284 7.69 -3.89 7.94
CA SER A 284 7.15 -4.97 8.78
C SER A 284 6.02 -4.54 9.70
N TYR A 285 6.03 -3.28 10.17
CA TYR A 285 5.12 -2.83 11.23
C TYR A 285 4.36 -1.53 10.88
N GLY A 286 4.26 -1.20 9.59
CA GLY A 286 3.50 -0.02 9.15
C GLY A 286 2.04 -0.01 9.56
N GLY A 287 1.45 -1.19 9.81
CA GLY A 287 0.07 -1.35 10.27
C GLY A 287 -0.11 -1.25 11.80
N GLN A 288 0.96 -1.06 12.57
CA GLN A 288 0.83 -0.74 13.99
C GLN A 288 0.46 0.75 14.14
N LEU A 289 -0.81 1.02 14.47
CA LEU A 289 -1.35 2.36 14.37
C LEU A 289 -0.94 3.28 15.52
N THR A 290 -0.69 2.72 16.71
CA THR A 290 -0.39 3.49 17.95
C THR A 290 1.01 3.34 18.46
N ASN A 291 1.70 2.25 18.17
CA ASN A 291 3.03 1.96 18.67
C ASN A 291 3.93 1.48 17.51
N VAL A 292 4.68 2.39 16.95
CA VAL A 292 5.55 2.12 15.79
C VAL A 292 6.96 1.80 16.30
N GLN A 293 7.37 0.56 16.17
CA GLN A 293 8.71 0.09 16.55
C GLN A 293 9.80 0.65 15.61
N GLY A 294 10.03 1.98 15.65
CA GLY A 294 11.02 2.67 14.82
C GLY A 294 10.68 2.76 13.33
N GLN A 295 9.51 2.29 12.92
CA GLN A 295 9.02 2.34 11.55
C GLN A 295 7.87 3.35 11.43
N MET A 296 7.60 3.83 10.23
CA MET A 296 6.50 4.76 9.96
C MET A 296 5.16 4.04 10.00
N SER A 297 4.19 4.59 10.71
CA SER A 297 2.81 4.13 10.66
C SER A 297 2.12 4.54 9.36
N VAL A 298 1.21 3.72 8.86
CA VAL A 298 0.34 4.08 7.73
C VAL A 298 -0.52 5.31 8.00
N LEU A 299 -0.76 5.65 9.27
CA LEU A 299 -1.44 6.89 9.64
C LEU A 299 -0.69 8.15 9.18
N GLU A 300 0.64 8.10 9.10
CA GLU A 300 1.43 9.25 8.60
C GLU A 300 1.11 9.55 7.12
N TRP A 301 0.80 8.55 6.29
CA TRP A 301 0.29 8.78 4.94
C TRP A 301 -1.05 9.49 4.94
N LEU A 302 -1.96 9.11 5.83
CA LEU A 302 -3.28 9.74 5.93
C LEU A 302 -3.18 11.18 6.44
N GLU A 303 -2.32 11.43 7.42
CA GLU A 303 -2.06 12.78 7.95
C GLU A 303 -1.42 13.69 6.88
N SER A 304 -0.56 13.15 6.00
CA SER A 304 0.04 13.93 4.91
C SER A 304 -0.93 14.26 3.77
N GLY A 305 -2.10 13.60 3.71
CA GLY A 305 -3.14 13.88 2.71
C GLY A 305 -3.56 12.70 1.83
N ALA A 306 -2.94 11.52 1.97
CA ALA A 306 -3.46 10.32 1.34
C ALA A 306 -4.82 9.92 1.92
N THR A 307 -5.66 9.26 1.14
CA THR A 307 -7.04 8.89 1.51
C THR A 307 -7.14 7.45 2.01
N ALA A 308 -6.25 6.57 1.57
CA ALA A 308 -6.15 5.21 2.09
C ALA A 308 -4.72 4.70 2.03
N SER A 309 -4.42 3.70 2.88
CA SER A 309 -3.12 3.08 3.02
C SER A 309 -3.25 1.60 3.43
N TYR A 310 -2.13 0.90 3.39
CA TYR A 310 -1.98 -0.49 3.79
C TYR A 310 -0.66 -0.68 4.55
N GLY A 311 -0.70 -1.49 5.62
CA GLY A 311 0.50 -1.91 6.34
C GLY A 311 0.28 -3.20 7.10
N THR A 312 1.35 -3.82 7.59
CA THR A 312 1.27 -5.07 8.36
C THR A 312 1.40 -4.82 9.86
N VAL A 313 0.60 -5.53 10.66
CA VAL A 313 0.55 -5.39 12.13
C VAL A 313 1.58 -6.27 12.84
N SER A 314 2.11 -7.26 12.16
CA SER A 314 3.15 -8.19 12.63
C SER A 314 4.11 -8.49 11.49
N GLU A 315 5.30 -9.05 11.80
CA GLU A 315 6.36 -9.33 10.81
C GLU A 315 5.84 -10.24 9.67
N PRO A 316 5.74 -9.73 8.44
CA PRO A 316 5.22 -10.50 7.30
C PRO A 316 6.34 -11.15 6.49
N CYS A 317 7.61 -10.85 6.79
CA CYS A 317 8.74 -10.98 5.88
C CYS A 317 8.50 -10.19 4.57
N ASN A 318 9.38 -10.28 3.60
CA ASN A 318 9.26 -9.52 2.36
C ASN A 318 8.56 -10.30 1.23
N HIS A 319 7.59 -11.16 1.58
CA HIS A 319 6.78 -11.84 0.59
C HIS A 319 5.90 -10.87 -0.19
N LEU A 320 6.08 -10.83 -1.51
CA LEU A 320 5.33 -9.94 -2.42
C LEU A 320 3.82 -10.09 -2.28
N GLN A 321 3.35 -11.30 -2.02
CA GLN A 321 1.93 -11.63 -1.89
C GLN A 321 1.27 -10.99 -0.66
N LYS A 322 2.04 -10.61 0.35
CA LYS A 322 1.55 -9.97 1.58
C LYS A 322 1.43 -8.46 1.48
N PHE A 323 1.79 -7.88 0.34
CA PHE A 323 1.73 -6.44 0.11
C PHE A 323 0.94 -6.12 -1.16
N PRO A 324 0.40 -4.89 -1.28
CA PRO A 324 -0.34 -4.49 -2.47
C PRO A 324 0.52 -4.62 -3.73
N HIS A 325 0.04 -5.41 -4.69
CA HIS A 325 0.68 -5.55 -6.00
C HIS A 325 0.52 -4.24 -6.79
N PRO A 326 1.61 -3.57 -7.20
CA PRO A 326 1.56 -2.21 -7.75
C PRO A 326 0.59 -2.02 -8.89
N GLN A 327 0.66 -2.91 -9.88
CA GLN A 327 -0.18 -2.78 -11.07
C GLN A 327 -1.62 -3.22 -10.83
N VAL A 328 -1.86 -4.23 -9.98
CA VAL A 328 -3.24 -4.65 -9.63
C VAL A 328 -3.95 -3.53 -8.89
N LEU A 329 -3.27 -2.87 -7.93
CA LEU A 329 -3.82 -1.73 -7.20
C LEU A 329 -4.17 -0.60 -8.16
N LEU A 330 -3.21 -0.14 -8.97
CA LEU A 330 -3.41 0.96 -9.91
C LEU A 330 -4.52 0.65 -10.92
N LEU A 331 -4.46 -0.54 -11.59
CA LEU A 331 -5.37 -0.87 -12.66
C LEU A 331 -6.82 -1.08 -12.19
N ASN A 332 -7.04 -1.62 -10.99
CA ASN A 332 -8.38 -1.69 -10.40
C ASN A 332 -8.90 -0.30 -10.03
N TYR A 333 -8.05 0.55 -9.44
CA TYR A 333 -8.47 1.89 -9.02
C TYR A 333 -8.88 2.77 -10.20
N VAL A 334 -8.09 2.77 -11.28
CA VAL A 334 -8.43 3.55 -12.50
C VAL A 334 -9.63 2.97 -13.29
N GLN A 335 -10.04 1.74 -13.01
CA GLN A 335 -11.30 1.17 -13.51
C GLN A 335 -12.53 1.63 -12.71
N GLY A 336 -12.37 2.42 -11.65
CA GLY A 336 -13.46 2.94 -10.83
C GLY A 336 -13.74 2.14 -9.56
N ALA A 337 -12.87 1.20 -9.17
CA ALA A 337 -12.97 0.57 -7.86
C ALA A 337 -12.84 1.62 -6.75
N THR A 338 -13.49 1.38 -5.61
CA THR A 338 -13.26 2.16 -4.39
C THR A 338 -11.86 1.90 -3.82
N ALA A 339 -11.41 2.75 -2.91
CA ALA A 339 -10.13 2.55 -2.21
C ALA A 339 -10.07 1.19 -1.48
N LEU A 340 -11.16 0.79 -0.81
CA LEU A 340 -11.28 -0.52 -0.18
C LEU A 340 -11.12 -1.64 -1.20
N GLU A 341 -11.87 -1.60 -2.30
CA GLU A 341 -11.84 -2.64 -3.34
C GLU A 341 -10.46 -2.75 -3.99
N ALA A 342 -9.86 -1.61 -4.37
CA ALA A 342 -8.57 -1.57 -5.03
C ALA A 342 -7.47 -2.19 -4.16
N TYR A 343 -7.43 -1.84 -2.86
CA TYR A 343 -6.48 -2.43 -1.93
C TYR A 343 -6.72 -3.93 -1.72
N TRP A 344 -7.95 -4.34 -1.42
CA TRP A 344 -8.25 -5.76 -1.18
C TRP A 344 -7.96 -6.65 -2.39
N ARG A 345 -8.26 -6.17 -3.59
CA ARG A 345 -7.93 -6.88 -4.84
C ARG A 345 -6.43 -6.93 -5.13
N SER A 346 -5.63 -6.12 -4.48
CA SER A 346 -4.18 -6.06 -4.73
C SER A 346 -3.32 -6.88 -3.78
N VAL A 347 -3.89 -7.44 -2.69
CA VAL A 347 -3.15 -8.24 -1.70
C VAL A 347 -3.59 -9.69 -1.74
N ALA A 348 -2.66 -10.59 -2.09
CA ALA A 348 -2.99 -12.01 -2.23
C ALA A 348 -3.04 -12.74 -0.87
N TRP A 349 -2.16 -12.38 0.08
CA TRP A 349 -2.05 -13.00 1.42
C TRP A 349 -2.21 -11.95 2.52
N PRO A 350 -3.43 -11.50 2.80
CA PRO A 350 -3.62 -10.32 3.65
C PRO A 350 -3.60 -10.56 5.16
N ALA A 351 -3.45 -11.79 5.65
CA ALA A 351 -3.64 -12.16 7.07
C ALA A 351 -3.08 -11.13 8.08
N GLN A 352 -1.86 -10.63 7.85
CA GLN A 352 -1.17 -9.67 8.71
C GLN A 352 -1.43 -8.21 8.29
N GLY A 353 -2.07 -8.01 7.14
CA GLY A 353 -2.27 -6.71 6.52
C GLY A 353 -3.52 -6.00 7.02
N VAL A 354 -3.37 -4.78 7.54
CA VAL A 354 -4.46 -3.88 7.88
C VAL A 354 -4.69 -2.86 6.77
N PHE A 355 -5.94 -2.72 6.37
CA PHE A 355 -6.41 -1.76 5.39
C PHE A 355 -6.99 -0.57 6.14
N VAL A 356 -6.50 0.64 5.83
CA VAL A 356 -6.83 1.84 6.60
C VAL A 356 -7.15 3.00 5.66
N GLY A 357 -8.21 3.76 5.94
CA GLY A 357 -8.58 4.93 5.14
C GLY A 357 -10.08 5.11 4.99
N GLU A 358 -10.47 5.89 4.01
CA GLU A 358 -11.87 6.09 3.64
C GLU A 358 -12.30 5.05 2.60
N PRO A 359 -13.19 4.11 2.96
CA PRO A 359 -13.46 2.91 2.16
C PRO A 359 -14.05 3.16 0.78
N LEU A 360 -14.93 4.15 0.64
CA LEU A 360 -15.73 4.38 -0.57
C LEU A 360 -15.14 5.41 -1.53
N ALA A 361 -13.98 6.01 -1.24
CA ALA A 361 -13.33 6.95 -2.15
C ALA A 361 -13.11 6.34 -3.54
N ALA A 362 -13.71 6.92 -4.58
CA ALA A 362 -13.73 6.39 -5.94
C ALA A 362 -13.52 7.49 -7.00
N PRO A 363 -12.33 8.10 -7.07
CA PRO A 363 -12.10 9.26 -7.93
C PRO A 363 -12.26 8.98 -9.42
N PHE A 364 -12.03 7.74 -9.86
CA PHE A 364 -12.16 7.33 -11.26
C PHE A 364 -13.53 6.77 -11.63
N HIS A 365 -14.44 6.66 -10.65
CA HIS A 365 -15.79 6.19 -10.96
C HIS A 365 -16.61 7.32 -11.60
N PRO A 366 -17.24 7.14 -12.78
CA PRO A 366 -18.07 8.16 -13.38
C PRO A 366 -19.32 8.41 -12.52
N LEU A 367 -19.58 9.66 -12.15
CA LEU A 367 -20.78 10.05 -11.35
C LEU A 367 -22.08 9.80 -12.11
N ASN A 368 -22.04 9.76 -13.45
CA ASN A 368 -23.15 9.38 -14.32
C ASN A 368 -22.60 8.29 -15.25
N PRO A 369 -22.97 7.02 -15.07
CA PRO A 369 -22.68 6.01 -16.10
C PRO A 369 -23.34 6.42 -17.41
N PRO A 370 -22.68 6.15 -18.57
CA PRO A 370 -23.21 6.48 -19.89
C PRO A 370 -24.51 5.74 -20.18
#